data_06786567f4169a32dffefc0aea8bd99e
#
_entry.id   06786567f4169a32dffefc0aea8bd99e
#
_cell.length_a   1.000
_cell.length_b   1.000
_cell.length_c   1.000
_cell.angle_alpha   90.00
_cell.angle_beta   90.00
_cell.angle_gamma   90.00
#
_symmetry.space_group_name_H-M   'P 1'
#
loop_
_entity.id
_entity.type
_entity.pdbx_description
1 polymer ?
#
loop_
_entity_poly.entity_id
_entity_poly.type
_entity_poly.pdbx_seq_one_letter_code
_entity_poly.pdbx_strand_id
1 'polypeptide(L)'
;FASLAIALYLLGLVLRNQQLVTVAVVLLSFLTWAAFRTTNADVSSSGRRMDEEVDSGGVALQNLVALRRLSSARVFEDGEVDVSIRIQNKSNLSKVLEVRDRVPEVMRIKKGANYVLMELGPQRETEIAYTIEAPLRGFYTIGPVCIRIQDTFGLFHNEREIHLYDDFLVFPKMEDIKDALIKSRVPKIFTGAVNIRNPGEGSNFYNLREYVPGDAMKKVNWKATARSGGKLMVNEFERDAVSDIILLVDSRSVSETGPVSRNSLVYSTRAAASLAQYFLSRRDSVGLVVYGDEIVSVDRDTGKKQLYVILTKLAGAMAKGNTPLKVVTNRIMPHINRGSPIIILSPLEDDPTIIEAVRDLRSRNFDVTILSPS
;
A
#
# COMPACT_ATOMS: atom_id res chain seq x y z
N PHE A 1 42.59 -16.57 9.84
CA PHE A 1 43.69 -16.35 10.80
C PHE A 1 43.99 -17.62 11.59
N ALA A 2 43.01 -18.33 12.16
CA ALA A 2 43.25 -19.57 12.89
C ALA A 2 43.94 -20.63 12.03
N SER A 3 43.53 -20.83 10.78
CA SER A 3 44.17 -21.75 9.85
C SER A 3 45.61 -21.39 9.52
N LEU A 4 45.90 -20.07 9.41
CA LEU A 4 47.25 -19.57 9.19
C LEU A 4 48.14 -19.83 10.42
N ALA A 5 47.64 -19.57 11.63
CA ALA A 5 48.37 -19.84 12.85
C ALA A 5 48.67 -21.31 13.04
N ILE A 6 47.72 -22.21 12.75
CA ILE A 6 47.92 -23.64 12.76
C ILE A 6 48.94 -24.08 11.71
N ALA A 7 48.86 -23.52 10.50
CA ALA A 7 49.83 -23.84 9.43
C ALA A 7 51.26 -23.39 9.81
N LEU A 8 51.42 -22.21 10.42
CA LEU A 8 52.71 -21.71 10.93
C LEU A 8 53.25 -22.62 12.05
N TYR A 9 52.37 -23.10 12.94
CA TYR A 9 52.74 -24.03 13.99
C TYR A 9 53.27 -25.36 13.45
N LEU A 10 52.52 -25.96 12.52
CA LEU A 10 52.90 -27.21 11.85
C LEU A 10 54.19 -27.03 11.06
N LEU A 11 54.37 -25.93 10.31
CA LEU A 11 55.57 -25.62 9.55
C LEU A 11 56.76 -25.45 10.49
N GLY A 12 56.59 -24.74 11.63
CA GLY A 12 57.63 -24.58 12.64
C GLY A 12 58.09 -25.89 13.25
N LEU A 13 57.16 -26.83 13.47
CA LEU A 13 57.50 -28.22 13.94
C LEU A 13 58.28 -28.97 12.87
N VAL A 14 57.85 -28.94 11.62
CA VAL A 14 58.52 -29.63 10.51
C VAL A 14 59.94 -29.10 10.27
N LEU A 15 60.08 -27.76 10.30
CA LEU A 15 61.37 -27.11 10.10
C LEU A 15 62.24 -27.05 11.37
N ARG A 16 61.77 -27.61 12.50
CA ARG A 16 62.41 -27.51 13.82
C ARG A 16 62.83 -26.08 14.19
N ASN A 17 62.05 -25.09 13.76
CA ASN A 17 62.31 -23.66 14.01
C ASN A 17 61.55 -23.19 15.25
N GLN A 18 62.24 -23.02 16.37
CA GLN A 18 61.64 -22.60 17.61
C GLN A 18 60.99 -21.23 17.53
N GLN A 19 61.50 -20.30 16.72
CA GLN A 19 60.95 -18.96 16.54
C GLN A 19 59.57 -18.99 15.87
N LEU A 20 59.40 -19.81 14.84
CA LEU A 20 58.09 -20.02 14.18
C LEU A 20 57.05 -20.63 15.11
N VAL A 21 57.48 -21.63 15.93
CA VAL A 21 56.57 -22.24 16.94
C VAL A 21 56.15 -21.25 17.99
N THR A 22 57.05 -20.43 18.51
CA THR A 22 56.68 -19.39 19.50
C THR A 22 55.76 -18.34 18.94
N VAL A 23 55.96 -17.84 17.72
CA VAL A 23 55.07 -16.91 17.07
C VAL A 23 53.67 -17.54 16.89
N ALA A 24 53.61 -18.77 16.40
CA ALA A 24 52.33 -19.47 16.21
C ALA A 24 51.56 -19.67 17.55
N VAL A 25 52.27 -20.02 18.64
CA VAL A 25 51.66 -20.18 19.98
C VAL A 25 51.13 -18.84 20.51
N VAL A 26 51.86 -17.74 20.31
CA VAL A 26 51.42 -16.43 20.67
C VAL A 26 50.17 -15.99 19.89
N LEU A 27 50.16 -16.25 18.58
CA LEU A 27 48.97 -15.98 17.76
C LEU A 27 47.77 -16.83 18.17
N LEU A 28 47.95 -18.09 18.46
CA LEU A 28 46.85 -18.97 18.90
C LEU A 28 46.36 -18.55 20.30
N SER A 29 47.26 -18.20 21.24
CA SER A 29 46.82 -17.73 22.54
C SER A 29 46.09 -16.38 22.48
N PHE A 30 46.49 -15.49 21.56
CA PHE A 30 45.77 -14.25 21.30
C PHE A 30 44.38 -14.50 20.72
N LEU A 31 44.28 -15.42 19.73
CA LEU A 31 42.99 -15.78 19.12
C LEU A 31 42.06 -16.44 20.14
N THR A 32 42.57 -17.34 20.99
CA THR A 32 41.77 -17.96 22.06
C THR A 32 41.31 -16.94 23.11
N TRP A 33 42.19 -15.98 23.50
CA TRP A 33 41.84 -14.90 24.40
C TRP A 33 40.79 -13.97 23.78
N ALA A 34 40.91 -13.60 22.52
CA ALA A 34 39.93 -12.80 21.80
C ALA A 34 38.57 -13.51 21.71
N ALA A 35 38.57 -14.80 21.36
CA ALA A 35 37.35 -15.62 21.34
C ALA A 35 36.68 -15.75 22.72
N PHE A 36 37.49 -15.95 23.78
CA PHE A 36 37.00 -16.03 25.15
C PHE A 36 36.36 -14.70 25.63
N ARG A 37 36.92 -13.58 25.20
CA ARG A 37 36.38 -12.27 25.52
C ARG A 37 35.05 -11.98 24.84
N THR A 38 34.87 -12.43 23.58
CA THR A 38 33.60 -12.29 22.85
C THR A 38 32.51 -13.20 23.43
N THR A 39 32.83 -14.45 23.77
CA THR A 39 31.88 -15.40 24.40
C THR A 39 31.46 -14.96 25.80
N ASN A 40 32.36 -14.42 26.61
CA ASN A 40 32.00 -13.95 27.95
C ASN A 40 31.22 -12.61 27.93
N ALA A 41 31.40 -11.79 26.92
CA ALA A 41 30.53 -10.63 26.73
C ALA A 41 29.07 -11.05 26.40
N ASP A 42 28.90 -12.19 25.75
CA ASP A 42 27.58 -12.77 25.46
C ASP A 42 26.95 -13.48 26.68
N VAL A 43 27.75 -14.18 27.51
CA VAL A 43 27.25 -14.93 28.68
C VAL A 43 26.81 -14.02 29.81
N SER A 44 27.43 -12.86 30.00
CA SER A 44 27.00 -11.89 31.02
C SER A 44 25.65 -11.23 30.69
N SER A 45 25.16 -11.36 29.44
CA SER A 45 23.88 -10.81 28.96
C SER A 45 22.78 -11.86 28.82
N SER A 46 23.09 -13.17 28.89
CA SER A 46 22.12 -14.24 28.62
C SER A 46 21.13 -14.54 29.76
N GLY A 47 21.20 -13.81 30.88
CA GLY A 47 20.28 -13.98 32.00
C GLY A 47 19.01 -13.11 31.96
N ARG A 48 18.84 -12.25 30.97
CA ARG A 48 17.62 -11.46 30.78
C ARG A 48 16.93 -11.84 29.46
N ARG A 49 15.61 -11.96 29.52
CA ARG A 49 14.71 -12.29 28.40
C ARG A 49 15.11 -11.53 27.14
N MET A 50 15.16 -12.27 26.03
CA MET A 50 15.25 -11.72 24.70
C MET A 50 14.00 -10.84 24.46
N ASP A 51 14.23 -9.68 23.89
CA ASP A 51 13.20 -8.72 23.48
C ASP A 51 12.40 -8.08 24.62
N GLU A 52 13.00 -7.09 25.29
CA GLU A 52 12.28 -6.18 26.16
C GLU A 52 11.70 -5.04 25.29
N GLU A 53 10.37 -5.01 25.15
CA GLU A 53 9.66 -3.91 24.53
C GLU A 53 9.86 -2.65 25.37
N VAL A 54 10.46 -1.61 24.79
CA VAL A 54 10.68 -0.34 25.46
C VAL A 54 9.41 0.50 25.34
N ASP A 55 8.96 1.13 26.42
CA ASP A 55 7.73 1.95 26.56
C ASP A 55 7.46 2.99 25.46
N SER A 56 8.37 3.15 24.51
CA SER A 56 8.31 4.12 23.40
C SER A 56 8.28 3.48 22.00
N GLY A 57 7.92 2.20 21.88
CA GLY A 57 7.85 1.51 20.58
C GLY A 57 9.21 1.11 20.00
N GLY A 58 10.26 1.07 20.80
CA GLY A 58 11.58 0.57 20.43
C GLY A 58 11.80 -0.85 20.95
N VAL A 59 12.67 -1.61 20.28
CA VAL A 59 13.08 -2.97 20.67
C VAL A 59 14.53 -2.96 21.14
N ALA A 60 14.82 -3.61 22.25
CA ALA A 60 16.15 -3.67 22.84
C ALA A 60 16.81 -5.02 22.63
N LEU A 61 18.10 -5.01 22.29
CA LEU A 61 18.94 -6.19 22.18
C LEU A 61 20.33 -5.93 22.76
N GLN A 62 20.78 -6.71 23.74
CA GLN A 62 22.14 -6.63 24.33
C GLN A 62 22.60 -5.20 24.63
N ASN A 63 21.76 -4.40 25.30
CA ASN A 63 22.02 -2.98 25.59
C ASN A 63 22.09 -2.07 24.33
N LEU A 64 21.59 -2.53 23.19
CA LEU A 64 21.30 -1.71 22.03
C LEU A 64 19.79 -1.54 21.93
N VAL A 65 19.33 -0.32 21.78
CA VAL A 65 17.92 0.02 21.55
C VAL A 65 17.80 0.59 20.16
N ALA A 66 16.88 0.06 19.37
CA ALA A 66 16.56 0.60 18.06
C ALA A 66 15.11 1.08 18.03
N LEU A 67 14.90 2.24 17.41
CA LEU A 67 13.60 2.84 17.18
C LEU A 67 13.54 3.29 15.72
N ARG A 68 12.55 2.81 14.97
CA ARG A 68 12.29 3.27 13.59
C ARG A 68 11.13 4.25 13.58
N ARG A 69 11.22 5.25 12.71
CA ARG A 69 10.14 6.18 12.38
C ARG A 69 9.99 6.28 10.88
N LEU A 70 8.76 6.22 10.43
CA LEU A 70 8.37 6.44 9.04
C LEU A 70 7.69 7.81 8.95
N SER A 71 7.97 8.58 7.91
CA SER A 71 7.26 9.84 7.64
C SER A 71 5.77 9.60 7.36
N SER A 72 5.45 8.46 6.76
CA SER A 72 4.08 8.00 6.55
C SER A 72 4.05 6.48 6.45
N ALA A 73 3.05 5.84 7.08
CA ALA A 73 2.77 4.42 6.90
C ALA A 73 1.92 4.12 5.66
N ARG A 74 1.54 5.16 4.89
CA ARG A 74 0.66 5.04 3.72
C ARG A 74 1.09 6.03 2.65
N VAL A 75 1.32 5.52 1.44
CA VAL A 75 1.63 6.35 0.27
C VAL A 75 0.94 5.79 -0.97
N PHE A 76 0.99 6.54 -2.06
CA PHE A 76 0.62 6.06 -3.39
C PHE A 76 1.83 5.47 -4.11
N GLU A 77 1.58 4.69 -5.15
CA GLU A 77 2.64 4.23 -6.06
C GLU A 77 3.49 5.41 -6.53
N ASP A 78 4.79 5.17 -6.67
CA ASP A 78 5.84 6.16 -6.96
C ASP A 78 6.03 7.22 -5.85
N GLY A 79 5.37 7.06 -4.71
CA GLY A 79 5.54 7.94 -3.54
C GLY A 79 6.82 7.63 -2.77
N GLU A 80 7.34 8.65 -2.08
CA GLU A 80 8.54 8.57 -1.27
C GLU A 80 8.18 8.52 0.22
N VAL A 81 8.95 7.75 0.99
CA VAL A 81 8.87 7.68 2.45
C VAL A 81 10.24 7.84 3.04
N ASP A 82 10.37 8.80 3.94
CA ASP A 82 11.57 8.95 4.72
C ASP A 82 11.52 8.00 5.92
N VAL A 83 12.59 7.25 6.08
CA VAL A 83 12.79 6.29 7.16
C VAL A 83 13.95 6.79 7.99
N SER A 84 13.76 6.88 9.30
CA SER A 84 14.84 7.15 10.24
C SER A 84 14.90 6.06 11.29
N ILE A 85 16.11 5.58 11.57
CA ILE A 85 16.38 4.57 12.60
C ILE A 85 17.33 5.19 13.60
N ARG A 86 16.87 5.32 14.83
CA ARG A 86 17.69 5.75 15.94
C ARG A 86 18.20 4.52 16.69
N ILE A 87 19.52 4.44 16.88
CA ILE A 87 20.18 3.37 17.61
C ILE A 87 20.92 3.96 18.78
N GLN A 88 20.65 3.42 19.96
CA GLN A 88 21.27 3.84 21.22
C GLN A 88 22.08 2.69 21.82
N ASN A 89 23.33 2.94 22.18
CA ASN A 89 24.16 2.03 22.92
C ASN A 89 24.03 2.32 24.44
N LYS A 90 23.30 1.49 25.16
CA LYS A 90 23.13 1.59 26.62
C LYS A 90 24.24 0.90 27.42
N SER A 91 25.26 0.36 26.74
CA SER A 91 26.41 -0.25 27.42
C SER A 91 27.46 0.79 27.79
N ASN A 92 28.39 0.39 28.67
CA ASN A 92 29.53 1.21 29.06
C ASN A 92 30.77 1.02 28.18
N LEU A 93 30.61 0.26 27.05
CA LEU A 93 31.68 -0.03 26.12
C LEU A 93 31.32 0.49 24.72
N SER A 94 32.35 0.98 23.99
CA SER A 94 32.21 1.27 22.57
C SER A 94 31.99 -0.01 21.80
N LYS A 95 31.15 0.04 20.77
CA LYS A 95 30.83 -1.11 19.89
C LYS A 95 30.99 -0.69 18.44
N VAL A 96 31.66 -1.54 17.66
CA VAL A 96 31.67 -1.41 16.20
C VAL A 96 30.46 -2.19 15.67
N LEU A 97 29.56 -1.47 15.04
CA LEU A 97 28.26 -1.97 14.58
C LEU A 97 28.15 -1.85 13.07
N GLU A 98 27.79 -2.93 12.41
CA GLU A 98 27.21 -2.90 11.07
C GLU A 98 25.71 -3.06 11.24
N VAL A 99 24.95 -2.03 10.85
CA VAL A 99 23.50 -1.99 10.96
C VAL A 99 22.90 -2.01 9.57
N ARG A 100 21.95 -2.89 9.34
CA ARG A 100 21.23 -3.01 8.08
C ARG A 100 19.74 -3.12 8.35
N ASP A 101 18.97 -2.21 7.80
CA ASP A 101 17.52 -2.31 7.79
C ASP A 101 17.04 -3.14 6.59
N ARG A 102 16.18 -4.13 6.85
CA ARG A 102 15.64 -4.97 5.79
C ARG A 102 14.44 -4.29 5.17
N VAL A 103 14.60 -3.86 3.92
CA VAL A 103 13.55 -3.22 3.11
C VAL A 103 13.06 -4.23 2.07
N PRO A 104 11.75 -4.31 1.76
CA PRO A 104 11.23 -5.16 0.70
C PRO A 104 11.95 -4.94 -0.63
N GLU A 105 12.25 -6.01 -1.36
CA GLU A 105 13.05 -5.97 -2.60
C GLU A 105 12.43 -5.10 -3.71
N VAL A 106 11.10 -4.97 -3.70
CA VAL A 106 10.38 -4.13 -4.66
C VAL A 106 10.63 -2.64 -4.44
N MET A 107 10.99 -2.23 -3.22
CA MET A 107 11.26 -0.84 -2.87
C MET A 107 12.62 -0.41 -3.36
N ARG A 108 12.75 0.86 -3.73
CA ARG A 108 14.01 1.46 -4.19
C ARG A 108 14.49 2.48 -3.18
N ILE A 109 15.77 2.41 -2.82
CA ILE A 109 16.39 3.44 -2.00
C ILE A 109 16.77 4.60 -2.94
N LYS A 110 16.16 5.77 -2.74
CA LYS A 110 16.40 6.99 -3.52
C LYS A 110 17.50 7.87 -2.93
N LYS A 111 17.53 7.97 -1.61
CA LYS A 111 18.49 8.81 -0.88
C LYS A 111 18.99 8.07 0.34
N GLY A 112 20.23 8.31 0.73
CA GLY A 112 20.84 7.67 1.87
C GLY A 112 21.18 6.20 1.62
N ALA A 113 21.32 5.44 2.70
CA ALA A 113 21.56 4.01 2.67
C ALA A 113 20.85 3.32 3.83
N ASN A 114 20.28 2.15 3.60
CA ASN A 114 19.64 1.32 4.62
C ASN A 114 20.65 0.49 5.42
N TYR A 115 21.94 0.75 5.25
CA TYR A 115 23.00 0.12 6.01
C TYR A 115 24.09 1.13 6.37
N VAL A 116 24.75 0.90 7.48
CA VAL A 116 25.89 1.69 7.93
C VAL A 116 26.83 0.84 8.76
N LEU A 117 28.14 1.09 8.61
CA LEU A 117 29.19 0.62 9.52
C LEU A 117 29.67 1.80 10.34
N MET A 118 29.64 1.68 11.67
CA MET A 118 30.00 2.77 12.57
C MET A 118 30.53 2.25 13.89
N GLU A 119 31.29 3.10 14.56
CA GLU A 119 31.61 2.92 15.98
C GLU A 119 30.66 3.75 16.84
N LEU A 120 29.94 3.08 17.75
CA LEU A 120 29.00 3.72 18.66
C LEU A 120 29.52 3.66 20.09
N GLY A 121 29.96 4.80 20.58
CA GLY A 121 30.50 4.94 21.94
C GLY A 121 29.50 4.60 23.05
N PRO A 122 29.99 4.47 24.31
CA PRO A 122 29.12 4.17 25.45
C PRO A 122 28.10 5.28 25.67
N GLN A 123 26.86 4.89 25.96
CA GLN A 123 25.73 5.80 26.22
C GLN A 123 25.44 6.80 25.07
N ARG A 124 25.93 6.54 23.88
CA ARG A 124 25.71 7.38 22.69
C ARG A 124 24.57 6.85 21.84
N GLU A 125 23.95 7.76 21.12
CA GLU A 125 22.95 7.43 20.09
C GLU A 125 23.37 7.99 18.74
N THR A 126 22.84 7.37 17.70
CA THR A 126 23.01 7.79 16.31
C THR A 126 21.73 7.59 15.53
N GLU A 127 21.58 8.30 14.43
CA GLU A 127 20.43 8.19 13.55
C GLU A 127 20.90 7.87 12.13
N ILE A 128 20.26 6.87 11.52
CA ILE A 128 20.42 6.49 10.12
C ILE A 128 19.17 6.94 9.41
N ALA A 129 19.31 7.75 8.37
CA ALA A 129 18.18 8.22 7.58
C ALA A 129 18.33 7.83 6.12
N TYR A 130 17.25 7.36 5.52
CA TYR A 130 17.18 7.06 4.10
C TYR A 130 15.75 7.25 3.58
N THR A 131 15.62 7.43 2.25
CA THR A 131 14.32 7.59 1.58
C THR A 131 14.09 6.40 0.67
N ILE A 132 12.93 5.76 0.81
CA ILE A 132 12.47 4.70 -0.08
C ILE A 132 11.39 5.21 -1.02
N GLU A 133 11.41 4.70 -2.25
CA GLU A 133 10.34 4.86 -3.23
C GLU A 133 9.57 3.56 -3.35
N ALA A 134 8.24 3.66 -3.37
CA ALA A 134 7.32 2.55 -3.47
C ALA A 134 6.74 2.44 -4.90
N PRO A 135 7.36 1.67 -5.81
CA PRO A 135 6.95 1.63 -7.22
C PRO A 135 5.69 0.81 -7.48
N LEU A 136 5.26 -0.01 -6.52
CA LEU A 136 4.15 -0.94 -6.69
C LEU A 136 3.22 -0.91 -5.48
N ARG A 137 1.90 -0.94 -5.75
CA ARG A 137 0.88 -1.05 -4.71
C ARG A 137 1.01 -2.38 -3.95
N GLY A 138 0.63 -2.38 -2.71
CA GLY A 138 0.63 -3.60 -1.88
C GLY A 138 0.70 -3.31 -0.39
N PHE A 139 0.66 -4.39 0.37
CA PHE A 139 0.98 -4.40 1.79
C PHE A 139 2.41 -4.86 1.95
N TYR A 140 3.21 -4.07 2.63
CA TYR A 140 4.62 -4.34 2.83
C TYR A 140 4.97 -4.20 4.30
N THR A 141 6.01 -4.91 4.73
CA THR A 141 6.56 -4.79 6.08
C THR A 141 8.04 -4.47 5.97
N ILE A 142 8.48 -3.41 6.62
CA ILE A 142 9.89 -3.03 6.74
C ILE A 142 10.43 -3.65 8.02
N GLY A 143 11.62 -4.24 7.95
CA GLY A 143 12.26 -4.95 9.05
C GLY A 143 12.56 -6.41 8.74
N PRO A 144 13.22 -7.12 9.64
CA PRO A 144 13.82 -6.66 10.90
C PRO A 144 15.05 -5.77 10.67
N VAL A 145 15.55 -5.15 11.75
CA VAL A 145 16.85 -4.48 11.73
C VAL A 145 17.92 -5.51 12.08
N CYS A 146 18.80 -5.79 11.13
CA CYS A 146 19.94 -6.69 11.33
C CYS A 146 21.13 -5.89 11.88
N ILE A 147 21.70 -6.35 12.98
CA ILE A 147 22.88 -5.74 13.59
C ILE A 147 23.98 -6.80 13.67
N ARG A 148 25.16 -6.46 13.14
CA ARG A 148 26.36 -7.22 13.30
C ARG A 148 27.32 -6.44 14.19
N ILE A 149 27.63 -7.01 15.36
CA ILE A 149 28.56 -6.44 16.33
C ILE A 149 29.94 -7.05 16.08
N GLN A 150 30.93 -6.22 15.80
CA GLN A 150 32.31 -6.67 15.63
C GLN A 150 33.08 -6.50 16.95
N ASP A 151 34.02 -7.40 17.16
CA ASP A 151 35.00 -7.24 18.25
C ASP A 151 36.00 -6.13 17.92
N THR A 152 36.77 -5.70 18.93
CA THR A 152 37.75 -4.59 18.81
C THR A 152 38.81 -4.83 17.71
N PHE A 153 39.05 -6.09 17.36
CA PHE A 153 40.05 -6.48 16.37
C PHE A 153 39.44 -6.87 15.01
N GLY A 154 38.12 -6.87 14.89
CA GLY A 154 37.42 -7.27 13.66
C GLY A 154 37.59 -8.77 13.29
N LEU A 155 38.02 -9.60 14.26
CA LEU A 155 38.25 -11.02 14.03
C LEU A 155 36.99 -11.86 14.21
N PHE A 156 36.10 -11.43 15.06
CA PHE A 156 34.86 -12.10 15.38
C PHE A 156 33.70 -11.13 15.23
N HIS A 157 32.56 -11.65 14.78
CA HIS A 157 31.33 -10.87 14.71
C HIS A 157 30.17 -11.73 15.26
N ASN A 158 29.23 -11.05 15.87
CA ASN A 158 27.97 -11.61 16.32
C ASN A 158 26.83 -10.91 15.57
N GLU A 159 26.06 -11.68 14.83
CA GLU A 159 24.93 -11.17 14.04
C GLU A 159 23.63 -11.46 14.77
N ARG A 160 22.79 -10.45 14.91
CA ARG A 160 21.50 -10.51 15.59
C ARG A 160 20.46 -9.70 14.80
N GLU A 161 19.21 -10.10 14.95
CA GLU A 161 18.07 -9.37 14.41
C GLU A 161 17.30 -8.71 15.56
N ILE A 162 17.03 -7.43 15.42
CA ILE A 162 16.06 -6.73 16.26
C ILE A 162 14.71 -6.85 15.53
N HIS A 163 13.74 -7.50 16.17
CA HIS A 163 12.41 -7.73 15.63
C HIS A 163 11.55 -6.47 15.61
N LEU A 164 12.02 -5.46 14.90
CA LEU A 164 11.34 -4.19 14.70
C LEU A 164 10.70 -4.23 13.29
N TYR A 165 9.37 -4.33 13.27
CA TYR A 165 8.58 -4.43 12.05
C TYR A 165 7.60 -3.27 11.97
N ASP A 166 7.55 -2.62 10.80
CA ASP A 166 6.58 -1.56 10.52
C ASP A 166 5.81 -1.89 9.25
N ASP A 167 4.50 -1.94 9.37
CA ASP A 167 3.60 -2.17 8.25
C ASP A 167 3.44 -0.89 7.43
N PHE A 168 3.47 -1.07 6.12
CA PHE A 168 3.48 0.01 5.16
C PHE A 168 2.53 -0.31 4.00
N LEU A 169 1.59 0.59 3.72
CA LEU A 169 0.56 0.41 2.71
C LEU A 169 0.81 1.34 1.52
N VAL A 170 0.90 0.75 0.34
CA VAL A 170 1.02 1.47 -0.93
C VAL A 170 -0.28 1.36 -1.71
N PHE A 171 -0.95 2.50 -1.91
CA PHE A 171 -2.15 2.60 -2.72
C PHE A 171 -1.82 2.65 -4.22
N PRO A 172 -2.72 2.16 -5.08
CA PRO A 172 -2.56 2.38 -6.51
C PRO A 172 -2.57 3.87 -6.84
N LYS A 173 -1.77 4.26 -7.84
CA LYS A 173 -1.73 5.63 -8.34
C LYS A 173 -3.08 6.04 -8.90
N MET A 174 -3.50 7.25 -8.61
CA MET A 174 -4.71 7.85 -9.16
C MET A 174 -4.34 8.96 -10.13
N GLU A 175 -5.04 9.00 -11.26
CA GLU A 175 -4.92 10.06 -12.25
C GLU A 175 -6.19 10.89 -12.28
N ASP A 176 -6.04 12.20 -12.41
CA ASP A 176 -7.20 13.10 -12.49
C ASP A 176 -7.93 12.91 -13.82
N ILE A 177 -9.13 12.40 -13.73
CA ILE A 177 -10.03 12.24 -14.87
C ILE A 177 -10.82 13.55 -15.03
N LYS A 178 -10.49 14.34 -16.08
CA LYS A 178 -11.17 15.60 -16.35
C LYS A 178 -12.60 15.41 -16.86
N ASP A 179 -12.81 14.43 -17.74
CA ASP A 179 -14.12 14.05 -18.28
C ASP A 179 -14.17 12.56 -18.58
N ALA A 180 -14.84 11.79 -17.76
CA ALA A 180 -15.18 10.42 -18.09
C ALA A 180 -16.42 10.45 -19.02
N LEU A 181 -16.18 10.36 -20.33
CA LEU A 181 -17.25 10.19 -21.33
C LEU A 181 -17.84 8.76 -21.28
N ILE A 182 -18.30 8.35 -20.12
CA ILE A 182 -19.14 7.15 -19.99
C ILE A 182 -20.53 7.56 -20.44
N LYS A 183 -20.74 7.56 -21.75
CA LYS A 183 -22.06 7.85 -22.35
C LYS A 183 -22.92 6.61 -22.20
N SER A 184 -23.85 6.64 -21.25
CA SER A 184 -24.98 5.73 -21.28
C SER A 184 -25.76 5.91 -22.58
N ARG A 185 -26.00 4.82 -23.29
CA ARG A 185 -26.87 4.83 -24.51
C ARG A 185 -28.35 5.04 -24.17
N VAL A 186 -28.71 4.91 -22.94
CA VAL A 186 -30.07 5.16 -22.45
C VAL A 186 -30.00 6.37 -21.51
N PRO A 187 -30.66 7.48 -21.82
CA PRO A 187 -30.76 8.64 -20.93
C PRO A 187 -31.70 8.28 -19.76
N LYS A 188 -31.41 7.20 -19.06
CA LYS A 188 -32.08 6.81 -17.85
C LYS A 188 -31.13 7.00 -16.72
N ILE A 189 -31.22 8.18 -16.10
CA ILE A 189 -31.04 8.30 -14.68
C ILE A 189 -29.61 7.91 -14.21
N PHE A 190 -28.61 8.49 -14.86
CA PHE A 190 -27.32 8.67 -14.26
C PHE A 190 -27.28 10.07 -13.65
N THR A 191 -27.61 10.14 -12.42
CA THR A 191 -27.89 11.38 -11.75
C THR A 191 -26.92 11.62 -10.62
N GLY A 192 -25.70 11.82 -10.99
CA GLY A 192 -24.67 12.51 -10.25
C GLY A 192 -23.87 13.40 -11.18
N ALA A 193 -23.77 13.06 -12.48
CA ALA A 193 -22.99 13.80 -13.46
C ALA A 193 -23.78 14.27 -14.69
N VAL A 194 -25.00 13.79 -14.88
CA VAL A 194 -25.89 14.22 -15.97
C VAL A 194 -27.16 14.75 -15.35
N ASN A 195 -27.40 16.04 -15.49
CA ASN A 195 -28.63 16.69 -15.07
C ASN A 195 -29.81 15.98 -15.72
N ILE A 196 -30.58 15.21 -14.95
CA ILE A 196 -31.89 14.80 -15.44
C ILE A 196 -32.77 16.03 -15.36
N ARG A 197 -33.30 16.41 -16.49
CA ARG A 197 -34.32 17.45 -16.55
C ARG A 197 -35.64 16.95 -15.95
N ASN A 198 -35.60 16.58 -14.68
CA ASN A 198 -36.78 16.29 -13.87
C ASN A 198 -36.79 17.18 -12.65
N PRO A 199 -37.95 17.72 -12.25
CA PRO A 199 -38.07 18.58 -11.11
C PRO A 199 -37.69 17.85 -9.80
N GLY A 200 -36.88 18.54 -8.96
CA GLY A 200 -36.39 18.02 -7.68
C GLY A 200 -35.89 19.10 -6.73
N GLU A 201 -35.03 18.71 -5.81
CA GLU A 201 -34.47 19.61 -4.77
C GLU A 201 -32.97 19.97 -5.00
N GLY A 202 -32.48 19.80 -6.23
CA GLY A 202 -31.09 20.12 -6.57
C GLY A 202 -30.80 21.61 -6.64
N SER A 203 -29.58 21.94 -7.04
CA SER A 203 -29.07 23.32 -7.10
C SER A 203 -29.21 24.00 -8.46
N ASN A 204 -29.36 23.21 -9.54
CA ASN A 204 -29.45 23.73 -10.89
C ASN A 204 -30.88 24.10 -11.27
N PHE A 205 -31.07 25.28 -11.87
CA PHE A 205 -32.37 25.72 -12.35
C PHE A 205 -32.87 24.81 -13.46
N TYR A 206 -34.10 24.30 -13.29
CA TYR A 206 -34.78 23.46 -14.28
C TYR A 206 -35.80 24.22 -15.12
N ASN A 207 -36.83 24.81 -14.48
CA ASN A 207 -37.93 25.47 -15.13
C ASN A 207 -38.64 26.45 -14.19
N LEU A 208 -39.51 27.28 -14.76
CA LEU A 208 -40.46 28.11 -14.03
C LEU A 208 -41.86 27.48 -14.18
N ARG A 209 -42.59 27.28 -13.09
CA ARG A 209 -43.99 26.88 -13.10
C ARG A 209 -44.85 27.77 -12.22
N GLU A 210 -46.16 27.73 -12.41
CA GLU A 210 -47.07 28.40 -11.49
C GLU A 210 -47.02 27.79 -10.09
N TYR A 211 -47.16 28.59 -9.06
CA TYR A 211 -47.20 28.17 -7.65
C TYR A 211 -48.39 27.29 -7.39
N VAL A 212 -48.19 26.20 -6.64
CA VAL A 212 -49.25 25.33 -6.15
C VAL A 212 -49.24 25.38 -4.61
N PRO A 213 -50.40 25.43 -3.96
CA PRO A 213 -50.48 25.39 -2.49
C PRO A 213 -49.62 24.23 -1.92
N GLY A 214 -48.68 24.56 -1.03
CA GLY A 214 -47.69 23.62 -0.49
C GLY A 214 -46.24 23.88 -0.96
N ASP A 215 -46.04 24.69 -1.98
CA ASP A 215 -44.67 25.06 -2.40
C ASP A 215 -43.99 25.96 -1.38
N ALA A 216 -42.68 25.76 -1.18
CA ALA A 216 -41.90 26.59 -0.27
C ALA A 216 -41.78 28.01 -0.82
N MET A 217 -42.18 29.02 -0.08
CA MET A 217 -42.12 30.45 -0.47
C MET A 217 -40.71 30.91 -0.84
N LYS A 218 -39.68 30.31 -0.30
CA LYS A 218 -38.27 30.57 -0.65
C LYS A 218 -37.92 30.23 -2.10
N LYS A 219 -38.72 29.40 -2.76
CA LYS A 219 -38.53 29.01 -4.18
C LYS A 219 -39.26 29.95 -5.14
N VAL A 220 -40.04 30.91 -4.65
CA VAL A 220 -40.79 31.87 -5.48
C VAL A 220 -39.80 32.77 -6.19
N ASN A 221 -39.96 32.88 -7.50
CA ASN A 221 -39.22 33.81 -8.35
C ASN A 221 -39.97 35.12 -8.49
N TRP A 222 -39.69 36.11 -7.60
CA TRP A 222 -40.36 37.38 -7.57
C TRP A 222 -40.23 38.19 -8.87
N LYS A 223 -39.10 38.03 -9.57
CA LYS A 223 -38.87 38.71 -10.86
C LYS A 223 -39.74 38.13 -11.97
N ALA A 224 -39.92 36.81 -12.02
CA ALA A 224 -40.81 36.17 -12.97
C ALA A 224 -42.29 36.41 -12.61
N THR A 225 -42.65 36.38 -11.33
CA THR A 225 -43.98 36.71 -10.80
C THR A 225 -44.43 38.13 -11.22
N ALA A 226 -43.55 39.13 -11.10
CA ALA A 226 -43.85 40.49 -11.54
C ALA A 226 -44.13 40.62 -13.04
N ARG A 227 -43.61 39.70 -13.85
CA ARG A 227 -43.80 39.69 -15.32
C ARG A 227 -45.00 38.86 -15.77
N SER A 228 -45.48 37.97 -14.90
CA SER A 228 -46.55 37.00 -15.24
C SER A 228 -47.97 37.53 -14.99
N GLY A 229 -48.15 38.84 -14.81
CA GLY A 229 -49.46 39.43 -14.62
C GLY A 229 -50.16 39.07 -13.30
N GLY A 230 -49.41 38.80 -12.23
CA GLY A 230 -49.93 38.53 -10.88
C GLY A 230 -49.97 37.03 -10.50
N LYS A 231 -49.59 36.15 -11.36
CA LYS A 231 -49.45 34.73 -11.04
C LYS A 231 -48.12 34.44 -10.35
N LEU A 232 -48.13 33.83 -9.20
CA LEU A 232 -46.93 33.45 -8.48
C LEU A 232 -46.18 32.37 -9.27
N MET A 233 -44.90 32.63 -9.55
CA MET A 233 -44.01 31.71 -10.29
C MET A 233 -42.96 31.13 -9.34
N VAL A 234 -42.75 29.83 -9.41
CA VAL A 234 -41.79 29.08 -8.59
C VAL A 234 -40.67 28.56 -9.47
N ASN A 235 -39.42 28.70 -8.99
CA ASN A 235 -38.29 28.03 -9.59
C ASN A 235 -38.35 26.52 -9.29
N GLU A 236 -38.38 25.73 -10.32
CA GLU A 236 -38.07 24.29 -10.21
C GLU A 236 -36.57 24.08 -10.42
N PHE A 237 -36.00 23.24 -9.59
CA PHE A 237 -34.60 22.86 -9.71
C PHE A 237 -34.50 21.44 -10.24
N GLU A 238 -33.39 21.13 -10.89
CA GLU A 238 -33.08 19.76 -11.28
C GLU A 238 -32.87 18.89 -10.04
N ARG A 239 -33.20 17.63 -10.15
CA ARG A 239 -32.97 16.67 -9.07
C ARG A 239 -31.52 16.27 -9.06
N ASP A 240 -30.79 16.54 -7.99
CA ASP A 240 -29.48 15.92 -7.76
C ASP A 240 -29.73 14.43 -7.43
N ALA A 241 -29.53 13.56 -8.37
CA ALA A 241 -29.64 12.15 -8.12
C ALA A 241 -28.23 11.55 -7.99
N VAL A 242 -28.05 10.68 -7.05
CA VAL A 242 -26.83 9.92 -6.78
C VAL A 242 -26.86 8.66 -7.63
N SER A 243 -25.83 8.42 -8.43
CA SER A 243 -25.69 7.18 -9.18
C SER A 243 -25.01 6.10 -8.34
N ASP A 244 -25.50 4.87 -8.47
CA ASP A 244 -24.88 3.70 -7.87
C ASP A 244 -23.96 3.02 -8.89
N ILE A 245 -22.67 3.20 -8.77
CA ILE A 245 -21.68 2.70 -9.75
C ILE A 245 -20.98 1.47 -9.18
N ILE A 246 -20.81 0.44 -9.98
CA ILE A 246 -20.08 -0.77 -9.61
C ILE A 246 -18.84 -0.90 -10.49
N LEU A 247 -17.68 -0.97 -9.84
CA LEU A 247 -16.41 -1.26 -10.48
C LEU A 247 -16.11 -2.75 -10.31
N LEU A 248 -15.95 -3.48 -11.44
CA LEU A 248 -15.51 -4.87 -11.47
C LEU A 248 -14.06 -4.91 -11.94
N VAL A 249 -13.16 -5.39 -11.12
CA VAL A 249 -11.73 -5.51 -11.44
C VAL A 249 -11.36 -6.97 -11.58
N ASP A 250 -10.86 -7.33 -12.74
CA ASP A 250 -10.35 -8.65 -13.05
C ASP A 250 -8.96 -8.83 -12.44
N SER A 251 -8.85 -9.74 -11.49
CA SER A 251 -7.59 -10.16 -10.87
C SER A 251 -7.31 -11.65 -11.09
N ARG A 252 -7.82 -12.24 -12.17
CA ARG A 252 -7.48 -13.61 -12.57
C ARG A 252 -6.00 -13.69 -12.96
N SER A 253 -5.45 -14.89 -12.97
CA SER A 253 -4.03 -15.13 -13.29
C SER A 253 -3.62 -14.54 -14.64
N VAL A 254 -4.53 -14.49 -15.63
CA VAL A 254 -4.29 -13.87 -16.94
C VAL A 254 -3.96 -12.37 -16.85
N SER A 255 -4.44 -11.68 -15.82
CA SER A 255 -4.20 -10.24 -15.62
C SER A 255 -2.76 -9.92 -15.19
N GLU A 256 -1.92 -10.91 -14.88
CA GLU A 256 -0.50 -10.76 -14.56
C GLU A 256 0.42 -10.82 -15.78
N THR A 257 -0.13 -11.06 -16.97
CA THR A 257 0.68 -11.15 -18.20
C THR A 257 1.46 -9.86 -18.42
N GLY A 258 2.80 -9.98 -18.51
CA GLY A 258 3.72 -8.86 -18.70
C GLY A 258 4.63 -8.59 -17.48
N PRO A 259 5.42 -7.51 -17.51
CA PRO A 259 6.28 -7.11 -16.39
C PRO A 259 5.47 -6.78 -15.14
N VAL A 260 6.00 -7.09 -13.95
CA VAL A 260 5.33 -6.89 -12.64
C VAL A 260 4.78 -5.47 -12.44
N SER A 261 5.46 -4.46 -12.98
CA SER A 261 5.05 -3.05 -12.87
C SER A 261 4.17 -2.56 -14.02
N ARG A 262 3.92 -3.39 -15.06
CA ARG A 262 3.22 -3.00 -16.29
C ARG A 262 2.36 -4.15 -16.83
N ASN A 263 1.52 -4.71 -15.98
CA ASN A 263 0.56 -5.73 -16.37
C ASN A 263 -0.88 -5.20 -16.32
N SER A 264 -1.81 -5.96 -16.87
CA SER A 264 -3.22 -5.60 -16.91
C SER A 264 -3.81 -5.31 -15.54
N LEU A 265 -3.42 -6.05 -14.50
CA LEU A 265 -3.92 -5.82 -13.15
C LEU A 265 -3.46 -4.48 -12.57
N VAL A 266 -2.20 -4.06 -12.84
CA VAL A 266 -1.68 -2.75 -12.41
C VAL A 266 -2.49 -1.63 -13.05
N TYR A 267 -2.73 -1.70 -14.36
CA TYR A 267 -3.53 -0.68 -15.05
C TYR A 267 -4.99 -0.70 -14.63
N SER A 268 -5.60 -1.88 -14.48
CA SER A 268 -6.98 -2.03 -14.01
C SER A 268 -7.18 -1.44 -12.62
N THR A 269 -6.26 -1.67 -11.68
CA THR A 269 -6.37 -1.13 -10.32
C THR A 269 -6.15 0.38 -10.28
N ARG A 270 -5.22 0.94 -11.09
CA ARG A 270 -5.03 2.39 -11.23
C ARG A 270 -6.27 3.05 -11.83
N ALA A 271 -6.83 2.45 -12.89
CA ALA A 271 -8.07 2.94 -13.53
C ALA A 271 -9.26 2.88 -12.56
N ALA A 272 -9.41 1.77 -11.82
CA ALA A 272 -10.46 1.63 -10.80
C ALA A 272 -10.32 2.67 -9.68
N ALA A 273 -9.11 2.92 -9.20
CA ALA A 273 -8.83 3.95 -8.19
C ALA A 273 -9.18 5.36 -8.69
N SER A 274 -8.77 5.68 -9.92
CA SER A 274 -9.05 6.98 -10.57
C SER A 274 -10.55 7.18 -10.80
N LEU A 275 -11.26 6.16 -11.28
CA LEU A 275 -12.71 6.19 -11.47
C LEU A 275 -13.44 6.32 -10.12
N ALA A 276 -13.01 5.57 -9.09
CA ALA A 276 -13.59 5.69 -7.77
C ALA A 276 -13.44 7.11 -7.21
N GLN A 277 -12.27 7.71 -7.33
CA GLN A 277 -12.04 9.10 -6.94
C GLN A 277 -12.95 10.05 -7.72
N TYR A 278 -13.02 9.90 -9.03
CA TYR A 278 -13.84 10.74 -9.91
C TYR A 278 -15.32 10.72 -9.50
N PHE A 279 -15.92 9.54 -9.36
CA PHE A 279 -17.34 9.42 -9.02
C PHE A 279 -17.64 9.84 -7.59
N LEU A 280 -16.82 9.42 -6.62
CA LEU A 280 -17.00 9.81 -5.20
C LEU A 280 -16.85 11.30 -4.98
N SER A 281 -15.99 12.00 -5.75
CA SER A 281 -15.86 13.46 -5.70
C SER A 281 -17.14 14.19 -6.18
N ARG A 282 -17.92 13.53 -7.03
CA ARG A 282 -19.22 14.00 -7.56
C ARG A 282 -20.41 13.59 -6.68
N ARG A 283 -20.14 13.00 -5.51
CA ARG A 283 -21.13 12.49 -4.56
C ARG A 283 -21.90 11.24 -5.05
N ASP A 284 -21.41 10.58 -6.10
CA ASP A 284 -21.94 9.29 -6.52
C ASP A 284 -21.59 8.21 -5.48
N SER A 285 -22.39 7.15 -5.44
CA SER A 285 -22.14 5.96 -4.62
C SER A 285 -21.34 4.95 -5.45
N VAL A 286 -20.22 4.47 -4.91
CA VAL A 286 -19.34 3.54 -5.62
C VAL A 286 -19.15 2.27 -4.83
N GLY A 287 -19.39 1.13 -5.48
CA GLY A 287 -19.03 -0.20 -4.99
C GLY A 287 -17.87 -0.78 -5.80
N LEU A 288 -17.16 -1.73 -5.22
CA LEU A 288 -16.03 -2.43 -5.86
C LEU A 288 -16.24 -3.93 -5.75
N VAL A 289 -15.92 -4.64 -6.81
CA VAL A 289 -15.77 -6.10 -6.81
C VAL A 289 -14.45 -6.44 -7.48
N VAL A 290 -13.57 -7.12 -6.77
CA VAL A 290 -12.33 -7.70 -7.29
C VAL A 290 -12.54 -9.20 -7.36
N TYR A 291 -12.28 -9.80 -8.53
CA TYR A 291 -12.50 -11.23 -8.74
C TYR A 291 -11.31 -11.93 -9.38
N GLY A 292 -10.99 -13.10 -8.88
CA GLY A 292 -9.87 -13.94 -9.33
C GLY A 292 -9.99 -15.33 -8.72
N ASP A 293 -9.24 -15.62 -7.69
CA ASP A 293 -9.38 -16.83 -6.85
C ASP A 293 -10.62 -16.69 -5.93
N GLU A 294 -10.74 -15.53 -5.33
CA GLU A 294 -11.86 -15.15 -4.49
C GLU A 294 -12.60 -13.94 -5.08
N ILE A 295 -13.86 -13.79 -4.68
CA ILE A 295 -14.66 -12.61 -5.02
C ILE A 295 -14.72 -11.71 -3.79
N VAL A 296 -13.98 -10.62 -3.83
CA VAL A 296 -13.95 -9.61 -2.76
C VAL A 296 -14.87 -8.47 -3.17
N SER A 297 -15.93 -8.22 -2.40
CA SER A 297 -16.88 -7.14 -2.65
C SER A 297 -16.79 -6.06 -1.57
N VAL A 298 -16.93 -4.81 -2.01
CA VAL A 298 -17.13 -3.64 -1.16
C VAL A 298 -18.48 -3.05 -1.54
N ASP A 299 -19.37 -2.96 -0.55
CA ASP A 299 -20.68 -2.39 -0.75
C ASP A 299 -20.60 -0.93 -1.16
N ARG A 300 -21.67 -0.45 -1.80
CA ARG A 300 -21.75 0.93 -2.29
C ARG A 300 -21.91 1.90 -1.13
N ASP A 301 -21.07 2.90 -1.12
CA ASP A 301 -21.15 4.03 -0.19
C ASP A 301 -20.56 5.28 -0.85
N THR A 302 -20.60 6.41 -0.18
CA THR A 302 -20.16 7.72 -0.67
C THR A 302 -19.04 8.29 0.19
N GLY A 303 -18.33 9.29 -0.36
CA GLY A 303 -17.38 10.10 0.38
C GLY A 303 -15.99 9.50 0.56
N LYS A 304 -15.15 10.20 1.33
CA LYS A 304 -13.72 9.87 1.49
C LYS A 304 -13.43 8.53 2.17
N LYS A 305 -14.32 8.12 3.10
CA LYS A 305 -14.18 6.83 3.79
C LYS A 305 -14.31 5.67 2.80
N GLN A 306 -15.28 5.75 1.89
CA GLN A 306 -15.48 4.76 0.85
C GLN A 306 -14.27 4.67 -0.10
N LEU A 307 -13.73 5.83 -0.51
CA LEU A 307 -12.51 5.86 -1.32
C LEU A 307 -11.36 5.11 -0.63
N TYR A 308 -11.16 5.37 0.65
CA TYR A 308 -10.11 4.69 1.43
C TYR A 308 -10.30 3.16 1.46
N VAL A 309 -11.52 2.69 1.66
CA VAL A 309 -11.85 1.25 1.66
C VAL A 309 -11.55 0.64 0.29
N ILE A 310 -11.98 1.31 -0.78
CA ILE A 310 -11.74 0.86 -2.16
C ILE A 310 -10.23 0.79 -2.44
N LEU A 311 -9.47 1.85 -2.13
CA LEU A 311 -8.02 1.89 -2.34
C LEU A 311 -7.30 0.78 -1.58
N THR A 312 -7.71 0.51 -0.33
CA THR A 312 -7.14 -0.57 0.49
C THR A 312 -7.38 -1.95 -0.12
N LYS A 313 -8.59 -2.19 -0.66
CA LYS A 313 -8.89 -3.46 -1.34
C LYS A 313 -8.15 -3.60 -2.66
N LEU A 314 -8.02 -2.51 -3.42
CA LEU A 314 -7.24 -2.49 -4.66
C LEU A 314 -5.74 -2.69 -4.40
N ALA A 315 -5.21 -2.16 -3.30
CA ALA A 315 -3.81 -2.38 -2.92
C ALA A 315 -3.52 -3.87 -2.67
N GLY A 316 -4.45 -4.59 -2.06
CA GLY A 316 -4.31 -6.03 -1.79
C GLY A 316 -4.70 -6.95 -2.96
N ALA A 317 -5.12 -6.41 -4.11
CA ALA A 317 -5.51 -7.23 -5.26
C ALA A 317 -4.29 -7.94 -5.86
N MET A 318 -4.32 -9.26 -5.90
CA MET A 318 -3.29 -10.13 -6.48
C MET A 318 -3.87 -10.90 -7.65
N ALA A 319 -3.09 -11.08 -8.71
CA ALA A 319 -3.50 -11.90 -9.85
C ALA A 319 -3.45 -13.38 -9.46
N LYS A 320 -4.63 -13.98 -9.27
CA LYS A 320 -4.75 -15.37 -8.86
C LYS A 320 -6.12 -15.95 -9.23
N GLY A 321 -6.13 -17.24 -9.58
CA GLY A 321 -7.34 -17.97 -9.90
C GLY A 321 -7.90 -17.64 -11.28
N ASN A 322 -9.07 -18.20 -11.62
CA ASN A 322 -9.70 -18.10 -12.93
C ASN A 322 -11.23 -18.09 -12.85
N THR A 323 -11.80 -17.42 -11.86
CA THR A 323 -13.26 -17.33 -11.71
C THR A 323 -13.89 -16.64 -12.94
N PRO A 324 -14.79 -17.29 -13.68
CA PRO A 324 -15.41 -16.72 -14.85
C PRO A 324 -16.30 -15.51 -14.52
N LEU A 325 -16.32 -14.51 -15.39
CA LEU A 325 -17.13 -13.29 -15.20
C LEU A 325 -18.62 -13.58 -14.98
N LYS A 326 -19.16 -14.61 -15.63
CA LYS A 326 -20.56 -15.01 -15.48
C LYS A 326 -20.90 -15.44 -14.04
N VAL A 327 -19.99 -16.13 -13.36
CA VAL A 327 -20.15 -16.53 -11.96
C VAL A 327 -20.20 -15.29 -11.07
N VAL A 328 -19.27 -14.36 -11.31
CA VAL A 328 -19.19 -13.08 -10.57
C VAL A 328 -20.48 -12.28 -10.75
N THR A 329 -20.90 -12.05 -11.99
CA THR A 329 -22.11 -11.27 -12.30
C THR A 329 -23.37 -11.89 -11.69
N ASN A 330 -23.53 -13.20 -11.74
CA ASN A 330 -24.66 -13.90 -11.12
C ASN A 330 -24.68 -13.71 -9.59
N ARG A 331 -23.51 -13.67 -8.95
CA ARG A 331 -23.41 -13.48 -7.50
C ARG A 331 -23.72 -12.04 -7.07
N ILE A 332 -23.31 -11.04 -7.85
CA ILE A 332 -23.49 -9.63 -7.47
C ILE A 332 -24.85 -9.04 -7.91
N MET A 333 -25.44 -9.55 -9.01
CA MET A 333 -26.71 -9.03 -9.54
C MET A 333 -27.85 -8.88 -8.52
N PRO A 334 -28.07 -9.83 -7.57
CA PRO A 334 -29.14 -9.69 -6.58
C PRO A 334 -28.93 -8.51 -5.62
N HIS A 335 -27.69 -8.03 -5.48
CA HIS A 335 -27.30 -6.98 -4.54
C HIS A 335 -27.17 -5.60 -5.19
N ILE A 336 -27.39 -5.49 -6.51
CA ILE A 336 -27.23 -4.26 -7.26
C ILE A 336 -28.59 -3.75 -7.74
N ASN A 337 -28.82 -2.44 -7.63
CA ASN A 337 -30.04 -1.83 -8.15
C ASN A 337 -30.08 -1.91 -9.67
N ARG A 338 -31.24 -2.22 -10.22
CA ARG A 338 -31.44 -2.23 -11.69
C ARG A 338 -31.16 -0.85 -12.28
N GLY A 339 -30.44 -0.83 -13.39
CA GLY A 339 -30.01 0.41 -14.05
C GLY A 339 -28.71 1.02 -13.52
N SER A 340 -28.09 0.40 -12.50
CA SER A 340 -26.74 0.81 -12.05
C SER A 340 -25.71 0.58 -13.16
N PRO A 341 -24.80 1.52 -13.38
CA PRO A 341 -23.65 1.30 -14.26
C PRO A 341 -22.69 0.30 -13.67
N ILE A 342 -22.26 -0.59 -14.52
CA ILE A 342 -21.23 -1.58 -14.21
C ILE A 342 -20.04 -1.31 -15.13
N ILE A 343 -18.89 -1.01 -14.54
CA ILE A 343 -17.64 -0.79 -15.27
C ILE A 343 -16.75 -1.99 -15.03
N ILE A 344 -16.48 -2.74 -16.07
CA ILE A 344 -15.64 -3.94 -16.05
C ILE A 344 -14.24 -3.57 -16.52
N LEU A 345 -13.25 -3.79 -15.66
CA LEU A 345 -11.82 -3.60 -15.97
C LEU A 345 -11.18 -4.98 -16.11
N SER A 346 -10.96 -5.43 -17.34
CA SER A 346 -10.47 -6.78 -17.62
C SER A 346 -9.69 -6.81 -18.93
N PRO A 347 -8.62 -7.60 -19.04
CA PRO A 347 -7.94 -7.85 -20.32
C PRO A 347 -8.82 -8.58 -21.33
N LEU A 348 -9.97 -9.13 -20.92
CA LEU A 348 -10.92 -9.89 -21.73
C LEU A 348 -10.36 -11.20 -22.31
N GLU A 349 -9.26 -11.67 -21.77
CA GLU A 349 -8.60 -12.90 -22.20
C GLU A 349 -9.10 -14.12 -21.40
N ASP A 350 -9.03 -15.29 -22.00
CA ASP A 350 -9.28 -16.59 -21.39
C ASP A 350 -10.63 -16.75 -20.63
N ASP A 351 -11.66 -16.02 -21.04
CA ASP A 351 -13.00 -16.19 -20.47
C ASP A 351 -14.08 -16.29 -21.57
N PRO A 352 -14.49 -17.49 -21.93
CA PRO A 352 -15.54 -17.69 -22.96
C PRO A 352 -16.92 -17.20 -22.49
N THR A 353 -17.09 -16.95 -21.18
CA THR A 353 -18.39 -16.54 -20.62
C THR A 353 -18.63 -15.04 -20.64
N ILE A 354 -17.65 -14.22 -21.06
CA ILE A 354 -17.75 -12.75 -21.06
C ILE A 354 -18.98 -12.28 -21.87
N ILE A 355 -19.16 -12.82 -23.09
CA ILE A 355 -20.25 -12.43 -23.98
C ILE A 355 -21.62 -12.74 -23.34
N GLU A 356 -21.74 -13.91 -22.72
CA GLU A 356 -22.98 -14.31 -22.04
C GLU A 356 -23.21 -13.43 -20.80
N ALA A 357 -22.19 -13.19 -19.98
CA ALA A 357 -22.29 -12.34 -18.81
C ALA A 357 -22.74 -10.91 -19.16
N VAL A 358 -22.15 -10.32 -20.19
CA VAL A 358 -22.53 -8.98 -20.66
C VAL A 358 -23.96 -8.96 -21.23
N ARG A 359 -24.36 -10.02 -21.97
CA ARG A 359 -25.73 -10.15 -22.50
C ARG A 359 -26.74 -10.23 -21.35
N ASP A 360 -26.45 -11.05 -20.33
CA ASP A 360 -27.33 -11.21 -19.16
C ASP A 360 -27.46 -9.90 -18.37
N LEU A 361 -26.38 -9.16 -18.17
CA LEU A 361 -26.42 -7.86 -17.53
C LEU A 361 -27.29 -6.87 -18.33
N ARG A 362 -27.10 -6.79 -19.65
CA ARG A 362 -27.86 -5.89 -20.50
C ARG A 362 -29.34 -6.26 -20.60
N SER A 363 -29.66 -7.56 -20.61
CA SER A 363 -31.06 -8.04 -20.61
C SER A 363 -31.81 -7.63 -19.34
N ARG A 364 -31.09 -7.45 -18.23
CA ARG A 364 -31.63 -6.99 -16.95
C ARG A 364 -31.56 -5.47 -16.75
N ASN A 365 -31.28 -4.73 -17.85
CA ASN A 365 -31.26 -3.26 -17.85
C ASN A 365 -30.07 -2.62 -17.12
N PHE A 366 -28.95 -3.34 -16.94
CA PHE A 366 -27.70 -2.74 -16.47
C PHE A 366 -26.97 -2.05 -17.62
N ASP A 367 -26.35 -0.92 -17.32
CA ASP A 367 -25.46 -0.26 -18.28
C ASP A 367 -24.04 -0.76 -18.08
N VAL A 368 -23.48 -1.38 -19.12
CA VAL A 368 -22.19 -2.06 -19.01
C VAL A 368 -21.16 -1.35 -19.90
N THR A 369 -20.11 -0.87 -19.25
CA THR A 369 -18.91 -0.33 -19.91
C THR A 369 -17.75 -1.27 -19.64
N ILE A 370 -16.97 -1.57 -20.66
CA ILE A 370 -15.78 -2.42 -20.52
C ILE A 370 -14.55 -1.56 -20.84
N LEU A 371 -13.58 -1.61 -19.95
CA LEU A 371 -12.25 -1.00 -20.10
C LEU A 371 -11.23 -2.13 -20.13
N SER A 372 -10.58 -2.31 -21.27
CA SER A 372 -9.50 -3.28 -21.42
C SER A 372 -8.17 -2.54 -21.41
N PRO A 373 -7.35 -2.73 -20.37
CA PRO A 373 -5.98 -2.24 -20.37
C PRO A 373 -5.15 -3.14 -21.30
N SER A 374 -4.51 -2.53 -22.27
CA SER A 374 -3.61 -3.21 -23.23
C SER A 374 -2.17 -2.78 -23.00
#